data_d19cefa30e93cdf291f207d610d14c00
#
_entry.id   d19cefa30e93cdf291f207d610d14c00
#
_cell.length_a   1.000
_cell.length_b   1.000
_cell.length_c   1.000
_cell.angle_alpha   90.00
_cell.angle_beta   90.00
_cell.angle_gamma   90.00
#
_symmetry.space_group_name_H-M   'P 1'
#
loop_
_entity.id
_entity.type
_entity.pdbx_description
1 polymer ?
#
loop_
_entity_poly.entity_id
_entity_poly.type
_entity_poly.pdbx_seq_one_letter_code
_entity_poly.pdbx_strand_id
1 'polypeptide(L)'
;AGDDTPADEAPVAEENIDTPAADTPAAGDPAADDAQSGGLAATRDESASDAADEKIFNWGAETMHAREAGAVSVERAPVTVAVVDSGVEDTHPDLAGRVDTERSVKCSVNGVATQDFYGWRDEFYHGTHVAGIIAANHNDIGIDGIAPEATIVAIQATNDNRLIYPEYVTCAFMWAASHGVDIVNNSYSMDPWVYWSPT
;
A
#
# COMPACT_ATOMS: atom_id res chain seq x y z
N ALA A 1 6.19 -59.48 -33.04
CA ALA A 1 7.17 -58.59 -33.59
C ALA A 1 6.39 -57.38 -34.14
N GLY A 2 6.26 -56.38 -33.33
CA GLY A 2 5.72 -55.08 -33.68
C GLY A 2 6.87 -54.10 -33.56
N ASP A 3 7.13 -53.46 -34.68
CA ASP A 3 8.18 -52.46 -34.87
C ASP A 3 7.57 -51.09 -34.46
N ASP A 4 7.91 -50.59 -33.30
CA ASP A 4 7.57 -49.24 -32.82
C ASP A 4 8.75 -48.31 -33.07
N THR A 5 8.78 -47.72 -34.24
CA THR A 5 9.66 -46.60 -34.55
C THR A 5 9.03 -45.30 -33.98
N PRO A 6 9.72 -44.50 -33.18
CA PRO A 6 9.21 -43.21 -32.76
C PRO A 6 9.24 -42.18 -33.89
N ALA A 7 8.14 -41.44 -34.05
CA ALA A 7 7.99 -40.37 -35.01
C ALA A 7 9.00 -39.25 -34.79
N ASP A 8 9.64 -38.86 -35.91
CA ASP A 8 10.55 -37.75 -36.06
C ASP A 8 9.87 -36.43 -35.74
N GLU A 9 10.24 -35.76 -34.62
CA GLU A 9 9.79 -34.40 -34.31
C GLU A 9 10.53 -33.40 -35.20
N ALA A 10 9.78 -32.73 -36.05
CA ALA A 10 10.32 -31.64 -36.86
C ALA A 10 10.73 -30.43 -35.97
N PRO A 11 11.81 -29.71 -36.31
CA PRO A 11 12.28 -28.56 -35.56
C PRO A 11 11.26 -27.39 -35.67
N VAL A 12 10.87 -26.87 -34.51
CA VAL A 12 10.06 -25.64 -34.40
C VAL A 12 10.94 -24.48 -34.83
N ALA A 13 10.57 -23.78 -35.89
CA ALA A 13 11.23 -22.57 -36.33
C ALA A 13 11.05 -21.46 -35.26
N GLU A 14 12.14 -20.93 -34.74
CA GLU A 14 12.15 -19.68 -33.96
C GLU A 14 11.75 -18.52 -34.87
N GLU A 15 10.53 -18.03 -34.68
CA GLU A 15 10.06 -16.79 -35.29
C GLU A 15 10.71 -15.62 -34.55
N ASN A 16 11.68 -15.00 -35.22
CA ASN A 16 12.32 -13.77 -34.79
C ASN A 16 11.31 -12.63 -34.90
N ILE A 17 10.66 -12.25 -33.80
CA ILE A 17 9.78 -11.09 -33.76
C ILE A 17 10.69 -9.85 -33.63
N ASP A 18 11.00 -9.25 -34.77
CA ASP A 18 11.57 -7.91 -34.87
C ASP A 18 10.53 -6.91 -34.32
N THR A 19 10.75 -6.43 -33.11
CA THR A 19 9.98 -5.37 -32.52
C THR A 19 10.49 -4.04 -33.06
N PRO A 20 9.70 -3.26 -33.82
CA PRO A 20 10.13 -1.93 -34.21
C PRO A 20 10.23 -1.02 -32.99
N ALA A 21 11.37 -0.35 -32.83
CA ALA A 21 11.58 0.70 -31.86
C ALA A 21 10.50 1.78 -32.07
N ALA A 22 9.65 1.97 -31.07
CA ALA A 22 8.70 3.08 -31.03
C ALA A 22 9.49 4.35 -30.70
N ASP A 23 9.64 5.22 -31.67
CA ASP A 23 10.02 6.63 -31.49
C ASP A 23 8.97 7.32 -30.63
N THR A 24 9.31 7.60 -29.40
CA THR A 24 8.50 8.42 -28.51
C THR A 24 8.82 9.89 -28.80
N PRO A 25 7.87 10.72 -29.26
CA PRO A 25 8.09 12.14 -29.32
C PRO A 25 8.13 12.70 -27.89
N ALA A 26 9.19 13.44 -27.58
CA ALA A 26 9.34 14.17 -26.35
C ALA A 26 8.17 15.17 -26.23
N ALA A 27 7.26 14.92 -25.29
CA ALA A 27 6.26 15.89 -24.87
C ALA A 27 6.99 17.00 -24.10
N GLY A 28 6.94 18.21 -24.66
CA GLY A 28 7.49 19.40 -24.01
C GLY A 28 6.71 19.72 -22.74
N ASP A 29 7.44 19.99 -21.67
CA ASP A 29 6.93 20.56 -20.42
C ASP A 29 6.14 21.83 -20.68
N PRO A 30 4.90 21.98 -20.19
CA PRO A 30 4.27 23.27 -20.09
C PRO A 30 4.97 24.06 -18.98
N ALA A 31 5.46 25.24 -19.34
CA ALA A 31 6.11 26.21 -18.47
C ALA A 31 5.35 26.38 -17.15
N ALA A 32 6.05 26.15 -16.04
CA ALA A 32 5.59 26.54 -14.72
C ALA A 32 5.50 28.05 -14.65
N ASP A 33 4.28 28.53 -14.39
CA ASP A 33 4.00 29.94 -14.14
C ASP A 33 4.63 30.34 -12.79
N ASP A 34 5.50 31.35 -12.83
CA ASP A 34 6.19 31.91 -11.67
C ASP A 34 5.17 32.57 -10.72
N ALA A 35 4.69 31.84 -9.75
CA ALA A 35 4.05 32.44 -8.59
C ALA A 35 5.14 32.88 -7.60
N GLN A 36 5.41 34.20 -7.59
CA GLN A 36 6.24 34.85 -6.58
C GLN A 36 5.72 34.56 -5.18
N SER A 37 6.33 33.59 -4.50
CA SER A 37 6.17 33.41 -3.06
C SER A 37 7.00 34.48 -2.35
N GLY A 38 6.33 35.51 -1.83
CA GLY A 38 6.93 36.45 -0.89
C GLY A 38 7.47 35.69 0.32
N GLY A 39 8.78 35.76 0.53
CA GLY A 39 9.45 35.15 1.65
C GLY A 39 8.99 35.78 2.96
N LEU A 40 8.16 35.08 3.71
CA LEU A 40 8.09 35.19 5.14
C LEU A 40 9.15 34.26 5.70
N ALA A 41 10.26 34.82 6.15
CA ALA A 41 11.23 34.13 6.96
C ALA A 41 10.53 33.73 8.27
N ALA A 42 10.00 32.51 8.30
CA ALA A 42 9.53 31.89 9.53
C ALA A 42 10.78 31.62 10.36
N THR A 43 10.98 32.39 11.42
CA THR A 43 11.88 32.04 12.51
C THR A 43 11.42 30.68 13.01
N ARG A 44 12.27 29.66 12.86
CA ARG A 44 12.07 28.36 13.51
C ARG A 44 12.06 28.63 15.01
N ASP A 45 10.89 28.56 15.60
CA ASP A 45 10.72 28.47 17.02
C ASP A 45 11.19 27.06 17.44
N GLU A 46 12.20 26.98 18.25
CA GLU A 46 12.76 25.73 18.79
C GLU A 46 11.80 25.03 19.79
N SER A 47 10.57 25.52 19.96
CA SER A 47 9.51 24.88 20.74
C SER A 47 8.75 23.76 19.98
N ALA A 48 9.15 23.45 18.74
CA ALA A 48 8.46 22.44 17.90
C ALA A 48 8.73 20.98 18.32
N SER A 49 9.48 20.71 19.39
CA SER A 49 9.73 19.34 19.87
C SER A 49 8.55 18.73 20.65
N ASP A 50 7.63 19.56 21.14
CA ASP A 50 6.50 19.09 21.96
C ASP A 50 5.19 18.87 21.16
N ALA A 51 5.15 19.27 19.89
CA ALA A 51 3.95 19.15 19.06
C ALA A 51 3.73 17.74 18.44
N ALA A 52 4.71 16.84 18.58
CA ALA A 52 4.65 15.50 18.02
C ALA A 52 3.75 14.54 18.82
N ASP A 53 3.44 14.89 20.06
CA ASP A 53 2.71 14.03 21.01
C ASP A 53 1.28 14.51 21.28
N GLU A 54 0.78 15.52 20.55
CA GLU A 54 -0.57 16.01 20.77
C GLU A 54 -1.60 15.21 19.94
N LYS A 55 -2.74 14.90 20.58
CA LYS A 55 -3.87 14.24 19.94
C LYS A 55 -4.45 15.11 18.84
N ILE A 56 -4.50 14.59 17.62
CA ILE A 56 -5.03 15.28 16.44
C ILE A 56 -6.49 14.93 16.25
N PHE A 57 -7.35 15.94 16.07
CA PHE A 57 -8.76 15.73 15.79
C PHE A 57 -8.96 15.11 14.39
N ASN A 58 -9.54 13.92 14.34
CA ASN A 58 -9.89 13.24 13.09
C ASN A 58 -11.37 13.50 12.75
N TRP A 59 -11.63 14.57 11.99
CA TRP A 59 -12.98 14.95 11.58
C TRP A 59 -13.70 13.85 10.79
N GLY A 60 -12.98 13.02 10.03
CA GLY A 60 -13.56 11.91 9.27
C GLY A 60 -14.16 10.85 10.20
N ALA A 61 -13.40 10.46 11.23
CA ALA A 61 -13.86 9.51 12.25
C ALA A 61 -15.09 10.03 13.00
N GLU A 62 -15.10 11.32 13.36
CA GLU A 62 -16.24 11.95 14.03
C GLU A 62 -17.48 12.00 13.13
N THR A 63 -17.32 12.36 11.84
CA THR A 63 -18.43 12.39 10.88
C THR A 63 -19.04 11.02 10.66
N MET A 64 -18.23 9.96 10.75
CA MET A 64 -18.69 8.57 10.63
C MET A 64 -19.24 8.00 11.95
N HIS A 65 -19.22 8.76 13.03
CA HIS A 65 -19.60 8.29 14.37
C HIS A 65 -18.79 7.07 14.84
N ALA A 66 -17.50 7.02 14.45
CA ALA A 66 -16.64 5.87 14.73
C ALA A 66 -16.46 5.65 16.24
N ARG A 67 -16.35 6.74 17.02
CA ARG A 67 -16.22 6.67 18.48
C ARG A 67 -17.49 6.11 19.14
N GLU A 68 -18.66 6.54 18.71
CA GLU A 68 -19.94 6.03 19.21
C GLU A 68 -20.13 4.58 18.84
N ALA A 69 -19.77 4.19 17.61
CA ALA A 69 -19.78 2.79 17.18
C ALA A 69 -18.81 1.95 18.01
N GLY A 70 -17.63 2.50 18.31
CA GLY A 70 -16.63 1.88 19.18
C GLY A 70 -17.10 1.67 20.61
N ALA A 71 -17.92 2.58 21.14
CA ALA A 71 -18.45 2.52 22.50
C ALA A 71 -19.58 1.50 22.68
N VAL A 72 -20.16 0.96 21.60
CA VAL A 72 -21.19 -0.08 21.70
C VAL A 72 -20.56 -1.37 22.24
N SER A 73 -21.01 -1.77 23.44
CA SER A 73 -20.53 -2.99 24.08
C SER A 73 -21.12 -4.23 23.40
N VAL A 74 -20.42 -4.71 22.38
CA VAL A 74 -20.71 -6.00 21.76
C VAL A 74 -19.44 -6.86 21.79
N GLU A 75 -19.62 -8.15 21.94
CA GLU A 75 -18.50 -9.08 21.74
C GLU A 75 -18.09 -9.03 20.26
N ARG A 76 -16.86 -8.62 19.99
CA ARG A 76 -16.31 -8.51 18.65
C ARG A 76 -15.24 -9.57 18.47
N ALA A 77 -15.32 -10.30 17.35
CA ALA A 77 -14.21 -11.14 16.94
C ALA A 77 -13.02 -10.24 16.53
N PRO A 78 -11.78 -10.66 16.82
CA PRO A 78 -10.62 -9.98 16.28
C PRO A 78 -10.72 -9.91 14.75
N VAL A 79 -10.47 -8.75 14.17
CA VAL A 79 -10.50 -8.53 12.72
C VAL A 79 -9.08 -8.27 12.24
N THR A 80 -8.69 -8.94 11.17
CA THR A 80 -7.41 -8.73 10.50
C THR A 80 -7.63 -8.01 9.17
N VAL A 81 -6.95 -6.88 9.01
CA VAL A 81 -7.03 -6.05 7.80
C VAL A 81 -5.68 -6.05 7.10
N ALA A 82 -5.61 -6.55 5.87
CA ALA A 82 -4.44 -6.34 5.03
C ALA A 82 -4.46 -4.95 4.43
N VAL A 83 -3.36 -4.23 4.55
CA VAL A 83 -3.09 -2.97 3.86
C VAL A 83 -2.16 -3.28 2.69
N VAL A 84 -2.74 -3.38 1.48
CA VAL A 84 -2.01 -3.59 0.23
C VAL A 84 -1.61 -2.23 -0.32
N ASP A 85 -0.36 -1.84 -0.07
CA ASP A 85 0.07 -0.46 -0.29
C ASP A 85 1.61 -0.37 -0.41
N SER A 86 2.19 0.76 -0.01
CA SER A 86 3.64 1.00 0.04
C SER A 86 4.35 0.29 1.20
N GLY A 87 3.63 -0.44 2.02
CA GLY A 87 4.11 -1.02 3.26
C GLY A 87 3.53 -0.31 4.48
N VAL A 88 3.94 -0.72 5.69
CA VAL A 88 3.53 -0.09 6.95
C VAL A 88 4.73 0.01 7.88
N GLU A 89 4.93 1.18 8.49
CA GLU A 89 5.96 1.38 9.52
C GLU A 89 5.44 0.87 10.88
N ASP A 90 5.83 -0.34 11.25
CA ASP A 90 5.40 -1.03 12.47
C ASP A 90 5.95 -0.40 13.77
N THR A 91 6.99 0.42 13.65
CA THR A 91 7.57 1.13 14.79
C THR A 91 6.92 2.50 15.04
N HIS A 92 5.96 2.90 14.20
CA HIS A 92 5.23 4.15 14.41
C HIS A 92 4.51 4.11 15.77
N PRO A 93 4.68 5.11 16.65
CA PRO A 93 4.15 5.07 18.02
C PRO A 93 2.63 4.82 18.08
N ASP A 94 1.90 5.39 17.12
CA ASP A 94 0.43 5.26 17.04
C ASP A 94 -0.03 3.90 16.50
N LEU A 95 0.87 3.11 15.92
CA LEU A 95 0.62 1.75 15.44
C LEU A 95 1.28 0.67 16.31
N ALA A 96 1.81 1.04 17.46
CA ALA A 96 2.52 0.12 18.34
C ALA A 96 1.65 -1.11 18.70
N GLY A 97 2.12 -2.30 18.32
CA GLY A 97 1.42 -3.56 18.57
C GLY A 97 0.21 -3.82 17.65
N ARG A 98 -0.04 -2.99 16.63
CA ARG A 98 -1.12 -3.20 15.66
C ARG A 98 -0.70 -4.01 14.45
N VAL A 99 0.59 -3.99 14.09
CA VAL A 99 1.09 -4.67 12.89
C VAL A 99 1.52 -6.09 13.20
N ASP A 100 0.95 -7.05 12.50
CA ASP A 100 1.36 -8.44 12.53
C ASP A 100 2.58 -8.64 11.62
N THR A 101 3.74 -8.64 12.22
CA THR A 101 5.02 -8.75 11.51
C THR A 101 5.29 -10.14 10.95
N GLU A 102 4.61 -11.17 11.47
CA GLU A 102 4.78 -12.57 11.01
C GLU A 102 4.03 -12.84 9.71
N ARG A 103 2.87 -12.19 9.53
CA ARG A 103 2.04 -12.31 8.32
C ARG A 103 2.29 -11.21 7.30
N SER A 104 3.05 -10.17 7.67
CA SER A 104 3.39 -9.09 6.75
C SER A 104 4.40 -9.54 5.70
N VAL A 105 4.29 -9.00 4.46
CA VAL A 105 4.98 -9.54 3.29
C VAL A 105 5.24 -8.48 2.24
N LYS A 106 6.30 -8.68 1.45
CA LYS A 106 6.59 -7.91 0.23
C LYS A 106 6.15 -8.70 -0.99
N CYS A 107 5.35 -8.10 -1.86
CA CYS A 107 4.90 -8.65 -3.15
C CYS A 107 5.47 -7.89 -4.36
N SER A 108 6.15 -6.79 -4.14
CA SER A 108 6.65 -5.91 -5.21
C SER A 108 7.89 -6.41 -5.96
N VAL A 109 8.33 -7.63 -5.69
CA VAL A 109 9.42 -8.28 -6.41
C VAL A 109 8.87 -9.41 -7.26
N ASN A 110 8.69 -9.16 -8.55
CA ASN A 110 8.19 -10.13 -9.55
C ASN A 110 6.86 -10.82 -9.17
N GLY A 111 6.04 -10.19 -8.34
CA GLY A 111 4.77 -10.78 -7.87
C GLY A 111 4.95 -12.04 -7.02
N VAL A 112 6.09 -12.21 -6.40
CA VAL A 112 6.38 -13.33 -5.50
C VAL A 112 6.39 -12.82 -4.07
N ALA A 113 5.62 -13.47 -3.20
CA ALA A 113 5.58 -13.14 -1.78
C ALA A 113 6.92 -13.46 -1.12
N THR A 114 7.56 -12.47 -0.52
CA THR A 114 8.82 -12.60 0.21
C THR A 114 8.67 -12.01 1.61
N GLN A 115 9.04 -12.81 2.60
CA GLN A 115 9.10 -12.39 4.00
C GLN A 115 10.53 -12.04 4.39
N ASP A 116 11.16 -11.20 3.59
CA ASP A 116 12.47 -10.66 3.94
C ASP A 116 12.36 -9.81 5.19
N PHE A 117 13.39 -9.88 6.03
CA PHE A 117 13.43 -9.16 7.28
C PHE A 117 13.16 -7.66 7.06
N TYR A 118 11.91 -7.24 7.29
CA TYR A 118 11.40 -5.87 7.10
C TYR A 118 11.26 -5.37 5.65
N GLY A 119 11.34 -6.20 4.63
CA GLY A 119 11.13 -5.77 3.25
C GLY A 119 9.73 -5.23 2.94
N TRP A 120 8.77 -5.45 3.83
CA TRP A 120 7.40 -4.97 3.76
C TRP A 120 7.19 -3.62 4.50
N ARG A 121 8.21 -3.07 5.16
CA ARG A 121 8.11 -1.75 5.79
C ARG A 121 7.91 -0.65 4.77
N ASP A 122 7.27 0.41 5.24
CA ASP A 122 6.91 1.55 4.40
C ASP A 122 8.10 2.47 4.14
N GLU A 123 8.36 2.73 2.87
CA GLU A 123 9.37 3.69 2.42
C GLU A 123 8.76 5.01 1.91
N PHE A 124 7.41 5.05 1.73
CA PHE A 124 6.71 6.16 1.10
C PHE A 124 5.63 6.80 1.98
N TYR A 125 5.44 6.31 3.19
CA TYR A 125 4.50 6.79 4.22
C TYR A 125 3.01 6.64 3.90
N HIS A 126 2.61 6.31 2.67
CA HIS A 126 1.21 6.24 2.28
C HIS A 126 0.50 5.07 2.98
N GLY A 127 1.04 3.87 2.92
CA GLY A 127 0.45 2.71 3.57
C GLY A 127 0.42 2.81 5.09
N THR A 128 1.43 3.46 5.69
CA THR A 128 1.44 3.77 7.13
C THR A 128 0.30 4.71 7.50
N HIS A 129 0.06 5.76 6.71
CA HIS A 129 -1.05 6.68 6.92
C HIS A 129 -2.40 5.97 6.78
N VAL A 130 -2.56 5.12 5.78
CA VAL A 130 -3.76 4.28 5.59
C VAL A 130 -3.97 3.36 6.80
N ALA A 131 -2.93 2.67 7.26
CA ALA A 131 -2.99 1.83 8.45
C ALA A 131 -3.40 2.61 9.70
N GLY A 132 -2.89 3.84 9.85
CA GLY A 132 -3.27 4.74 10.93
C GLY A 132 -4.76 5.10 10.92
N ILE A 133 -5.31 5.44 9.76
CA ILE A 133 -6.76 5.71 9.63
C ILE A 133 -7.58 4.49 10.05
N ILE A 134 -7.09 3.28 9.76
CA ILE A 134 -7.79 2.04 10.11
C ILE A 134 -7.66 1.73 11.60
N ALA A 135 -6.42 1.67 12.13
CA ALA A 135 -6.13 1.00 13.39
C ALA A 135 -5.17 1.76 14.32
N ALA A 136 -4.99 3.07 14.16
CA ALA A 136 -4.20 3.82 15.13
C ALA A 136 -4.74 3.63 16.54
N ASN A 137 -3.83 3.53 17.50
CA ASN A 137 -4.14 3.26 18.89
C ASN A 137 -5.02 4.36 19.48
N HIS A 138 -5.98 3.98 20.30
CA HIS A 138 -6.71 4.92 21.12
C HIS A 138 -5.83 5.30 22.32
N ASN A 139 -4.98 6.28 22.13
CA ASN A 139 -4.01 6.80 23.09
C ASN A 139 -4.07 8.33 23.13
N ASP A 140 -3.11 8.97 23.76
CA ASP A 140 -3.09 10.44 23.92
C ASP A 140 -2.31 11.17 22.82
N ILE A 141 -1.82 10.46 21.79
CA ILE A 141 -1.03 11.02 20.70
C ILE A 141 -1.70 10.78 19.34
N GLY A 142 -1.26 11.50 18.31
CA GLY A 142 -1.63 11.28 16.92
C GLY A 142 -3.14 11.26 16.66
N ILE A 143 -3.65 10.21 16.04
CA ILE A 143 -5.07 10.05 15.70
C ILE A 143 -5.66 8.79 16.34
N ASP A 144 -6.99 8.72 16.44
CA ASP A 144 -7.70 7.47 16.70
C ASP A 144 -8.05 6.79 15.36
N GLY A 145 -7.71 5.53 15.21
CA GLY A 145 -8.19 4.71 14.10
C GLY A 145 -9.70 4.45 14.22
N ILE A 146 -10.31 4.12 13.09
CA ILE A 146 -11.74 3.75 13.04
C ILE A 146 -11.99 2.43 13.78
N ALA A 147 -11.04 1.51 13.72
CA ALA A 147 -11.07 0.20 14.35
C ALA A 147 -9.74 -0.07 15.08
N PRO A 148 -9.47 0.59 16.21
CA PRO A 148 -8.18 0.51 16.91
C PRO A 148 -7.86 -0.88 17.45
N GLU A 149 -8.84 -1.78 17.50
CA GLU A 149 -8.66 -3.19 17.89
C GLU A 149 -8.27 -4.09 16.70
N ALA A 150 -8.31 -3.59 15.47
CA ALA A 150 -7.93 -4.39 14.30
C ALA A 150 -6.42 -4.69 14.29
N THR A 151 -6.10 -5.86 13.76
CA THR A 151 -4.72 -6.25 13.45
C THR A 151 -4.41 -5.91 12.01
N ILE A 152 -3.29 -5.25 11.75
CA ILE A 152 -2.85 -4.88 10.41
C ILE A 152 -1.86 -5.92 9.89
N VAL A 153 -2.08 -6.41 8.69
CA VAL A 153 -1.10 -7.16 7.90
C VAL A 153 -0.60 -6.25 6.79
N ALA A 154 0.66 -5.87 6.83
CA ALA A 154 1.26 -5.05 5.79
C ALA A 154 1.60 -5.90 4.58
N ILE A 155 1.07 -5.55 3.41
CA ILE A 155 1.44 -6.19 2.14
C ILE A 155 2.01 -5.11 1.22
N GLN A 156 3.33 -5.05 1.14
CA GLN A 156 3.99 -4.08 0.29
C GLN A 156 3.87 -4.50 -1.17
N ALA A 157 3.09 -3.76 -1.94
CA ALA A 157 2.82 -3.97 -3.35
C ALA A 157 3.39 -2.86 -4.25
N THR A 158 4.04 -1.87 -3.67
CA THR A 158 4.65 -0.74 -4.39
C THR A 158 6.15 -0.98 -4.57
N ASN A 159 6.66 -0.84 -5.79
CA ASN A 159 8.09 -0.89 -6.05
C ASN A 159 8.80 0.45 -5.78
N ASP A 160 10.11 0.48 -5.94
CA ASP A 160 10.97 1.65 -5.68
C ASP A 160 10.60 2.88 -6.56
N ASN A 161 9.91 2.66 -7.69
CA ASN A 161 9.40 3.71 -8.56
C ASN A 161 7.97 4.18 -8.19
N ARG A 162 7.43 3.74 -7.06
CA ARG A 162 6.06 4.00 -6.59
C ARG A 162 4.97 3.46 -7.51
N LEU A 163 5.28 2.40 -8.26
CA LEU A 163 4.34 1.75 -9.17
C LEU A 163 3.85 0.45 -8.57
N ILE A 164 2.57 0.15 -8.83
CA ILE A 164 1.92 -1.10 -8.47
C ILE A 164 1.56 -1.82 -9.77
N TYR A 165 2.07 -3.04 -9.95
CA TYR A 165 1.78 -3.86 -11.10
C TYR A 165 0.72 -4.93 -10.79
N PRO A 166 -0.04 -5.41 -11.79
CA PRO A 166 -1.08 -6.42 -11.58
C PRO A 166 -0.61 -7.70 -10.90
N GLU A 167 0.62 -8.14 -11.18
CA GLU A 167 1.23 -9.31 -10.54
C GLU A 167 1.49 -9.10 -9.04
N TYR A 168 1.82 -7.86 -8.60
CA TYR A 168 1.98 -7.54 -7.19
C TYR A 168 0.65 -7.60 -6.44
N VAL A 169 -0.40 -7.08 -7.08
CA VAL A 169 -1.77 -7.14 -6.56
C VAL A 169 -2.25 -8.58 -6.47
N THR A 170 -2.01 -9.39 -7.50
CA THR A 170 -2.35 -10.81 -7.49
C THR A 170 -1.64 -11.54 -6.35
N CYS A 171 -0.34 -11.32 -6.16
CA CYS A 171 0.43 -11.84 -5.04
C CYS A 171 -0.22 -11.45 -3.70
N ALA A 172 -0.56 -10.15 -3.54
CA ALA A 172 -1.15 -9.63 -2.31
C ALA A 172 -2.48 -10.30 -1.96
N PHE A 173 -3.38 -10.44 -2.92
CA PHE A 173 -4.66 -11.11 -2.70
C PHE A 173 -4.51 -12.60 -2.39
N MET A 174 -3.61 -13.28 -3.09
CA MET A 174 -3.33 -14.71 -2.83
C MET A 174 -2.74 -14.91 -1.43
N TRP A 175 -1.84 -14.01 -1.01
CA TRP A 175 -1.28 -14.04 0.34
C TRP A 175 -2.36 -13.81 1.39
N ALA A 176 -3.14 -12.75 1.27
CA ALA A 176 -4.21 -12.43 2.20
C ALA A 176 -5.21 -13.58 2.35
N ALA A 177 -5.65 -14.16 1.23
CA ALA A 177 -6.60 -15.27 1.21
C ALA A 177 -6.06 -16.54 1.90
N SER A 178 -4.75 -16.79 1.83
CA SER A 178 -4.12 -17.99 2.43
C SER A 178 -3.67 -17.79 3.89
N HIS A 179 -3.68 -16.57 4.42
CA HIS A 179 -3.14 -16.25 5.75
C HIS A 179 -4.19 -15.69 6.72
N GLY A 180 -5.48 -15.98 6.49
CA GLY A 180 -6.54 -15.67 7.45
C GLY A 180 -6.78 -14.17 7.62
N VAL A 181 -6.68 -13.41 6.52
CA VAL A 181 -7.05 -12.00 6.49
C VAL A 181 -8.56 -11.89 6.21
N ASP A 182 -9.25 -11.06 6.99
CA ASP A 182 -10.69 -10.87 6.89
C ASP A 182 -11.06 -9.78 5.86
N ILE A 183 -10.27 -8.72 5.80
CA ILE A 183 -10.51 -7.54 4.96
C ILE A 183 -9.24 -7.15 4.23
N VAL A 184 -9.34 -6.79 2.95
CA VAL A 184 -8.23 -6.25 2.16
C VAL A 184 -8.53 -4.81 1.78
N ASN A 185 -7.69 -3.88 2.25
CA ASN A 185 -7.74 -2.48 1.88
C ASN A 185 -6.78 -2.19 0.72
N ASN A 186 -7.30 -1.52 -0.31
CA ASN A 186 -6.57 -1.18 -1.52
C ASN A 186 -6.74 0.32 -1.80
N SER A 187 -5.86 1.15 -1.24
CA SER A 187 -5.93 2.61 -1.35
C SER A 187 -5.02 3.14 -2.45
N TYR A 188 -5.10 2.56 -3.64
CA TYR A 188 -4.32 2.96 -4.81
C TYR A 188 -5.20 3.00 -6.06
N SER A 189 -4.73 3.68 -7.10
CA SER A 189 -5.35 3.69 -8.43
C SER A 189 -4.40 3.08 -9.46
N MET A 190 -4.96 2.52 -10.50
CA MET A 190 -4.21 2.13 -11.70
C MET A 190 -4.35 3.25 -12.74
N ASP A 191 -3.32 4.08 -12.86
CA ASP A 191 -3.27 5.20 -13.79
C ASP A 191 -2.29 4.87 -14.94
N PRO A 192 -2.56 5.25 -16.18
CA PRO A 192 -3.74 5.93 -16.75
C PRO A 192 -4.64 4.97 -17.56
N TRP A 193 -5.74 4.52 -16.99
CA TRP A 193 -6.70 3.74 -17.76
C TRP A 193 -7.72 4.66 -18.41
N VAL A 194 -7.62 4.80 -19.73
CA VAL A 194 -8.53 5.59 -20.58
C VAL A 194 -10.01 5.22 -20.40
N TYR A 195 -10.28 4.06 -19.81
CA TYR A 195 -11.62 3.53 -19.58
C TYR A 195 -12.38 4.13 -18.40
N TRP A 196 -11.74 4.96 -17.59
CA TRP A 196 -12.36 5.63 -16.44
C TRP A 196 -12.81 7.07 -16.74
N SER A 197 -12.64 7.52 -17.97
CA SER A 197 -13.18 8.83 -18.39
C SER A 197 -14.70 8.69 -18.52
N PRO A 198 -15.51 9.40 -17.73
CA PRO A 198 -16.94 9.46 -17.96
C PRO A 198 -17.15 10.16 -19.31
N THR A 199 -17.76 9.45 -20.25
CA THR A 199 -18.25 10.00 -21.52
C THR A 199 -19.44 10.90 -21.27
#